data_3237d74c3f88d3237e9d8f477454c479
#
_entry.id   3237d74c3f88d3237e9d8f477454c479
#
_cell.length_a   1.000
_cell.length_b   1.000
_cell.length_c   1.000
_cell.angle_alpha   90.00
_cell.angle_beta   90.00
_cell.angle_gamma   90.00
#
_symmetry.space_group_name_H-M   'P 1'
#
loop_
_entity.id
_entity.type
_entity.pdbx_description
1 polymer ?
#
loop_
_entity_poly.entity_id
_entity_poly.type
_entity_poly.pdbx_seq_one_letter_code
_entity_poly.pdbx_strand_id
1 'polypeptide(L)'
;MADEIEQEAQVEVEEVLEESEEQVEEIAEEAAEDPASDDVISEEELDQIADTAIAALEDILKYFNLGEVTIDEYEGDEGELILDITGDDLAVLIGRHGKTLDALQFLISSITSRQIGYRYPVVVDVEGYKNRQREKLESLAHSAAKRALSQGRSIKLRPMTPYERRIIHMALRDNDQVDTGSQGEGAARHVVITPID
;
A
#
# COMPACT_ATOMS: atom_id res chain seq x y z
N MET A 1 33.97 -24.99 -9.94
CA MET A 1 32.77 -25.91 -10.03
C MET A 1 31.68 -25.54 -9.03
N ALA A 2 31.91 -25.42 -7.69
CA ALA A 2 30.86 -25.00 -6.75
C ALA A 2 30.51 -23.52 -6.92
N ASP A 3 31.51 -22.68 -7.08
CA ASP A 3 31.33 -21.22 -7.27
C ASP A 3 30.68 -20.87 -8.64
N GLU A 4 30.92 -21.68 -9.67
CA GLU A 4 30.27 -21.49 -10.98
C GLU A 4 28.77 -21.84 -10.94
N ILE A 5 28.39 -22.88 -10.19
CA ILE A 5 27.00 -23.30 -10.03
C ILE A 5 26.21 -22.27 -9.18
N GLU A 6 26.84 -21.68 -8.16
CA GLU A 6 26.22 -20.60 -7.39
C GLU A 6 26.04 -19.31 -8.21
N GLN A 7 26.99 -18.97 -9.09
CA GLN A 7 26.87 -17.82 -9.99
C GLN A 7 25.81 -18.05 -11.07
N GLU A 8 25.75 -19.23 -11.69
CA GLU A 8 24.68 -19.54 -12.66
C GLU A 8 23.30 -19.53 -12.02
N ALA A 9 23.15 -20.07 -10.80
CA ALA A 9 21.87 -20.02 -10.08
C ALA A 9 21.46 -18.60 -9.66
N GLN A 10 22.40 -17.72 -9.34
CA GLN A 10 22.10 -16.32 -9.02
C GLN A 10 21.66 -15.52 -10.26
N VAL A 11 22.28 -15.77 -11.42
CA VAL A 11 21.89 -15.12 -12.70
C VAL A 11 20.50 -15.60 -13.12
N GLU A 12 20.20 -16.90 -13.00
CA GLU A 12 18.88 -17.45 -13.34
C GLU A 12 17.75 -16.89 -12.43
N VAL A 13 18.06 -16.65 -11.16
CA VAL A 13 17.11 -16.04 -10.22
C VAL A 13 16.92 -14.56 -10.49
N GLU A 14 17.97 -13.82 -10.86
CA GLU A 14 17.87 -12.40 -11.24
C GLU A 14 17.07 -12.22 -12.55
N GLU A 15 17.32 -13.06 -13.59
CA GLU A 15 16.53 -13.03 -14.83
C GLU A 15 15.05 -13.34 -14.60
N VAL A 16 14.72 -14.34 -13.77
CA VAL A 16 13.32 -14.68 -13.44
C VAL A 16 12.65 -13.56 -12.61
N LEU A 17 13.39 -12.85 -11.77
CA LEU A 17 12.88 -11.70 -11.01
C LEU A 17 12.64 -10.50 -11.93
N GLU A 18 13.56 -10.20 -12.85
CA GLU A 18 13.38 -9.11 -13.83
C GLU A 18 12.21 -9.41 -14.79
N GLU A 19 12.09 -10.63 -15.32
CA GLU A 19 10.94 -11.04 -16.15
C GLU A 19 9.61 -10.97 -15.37
N SER A 20 9.62 -11.29 -14.06
CA SER A 20 8.43 -11.20 -13.23
C SER A 20 8.06 -9.75 -12.89
N GLU A 21 9.03 -8.86 -12.74
CA GLU A 21 8.81 -7.43 -12.53
C GLU A 21 8.31 -6.74 -13.81
N GLU A 22 8.86 -7.08 -15.00
CA GLU A 22 8.36 -6.59 -16.29
C GLU A 22 6.93 -7.08 -16.57
N GLN A 23 6.62 -8.35 -16.29
CA GLN A 23 5.26 -8.89 -16.45
C GLN A 23 4.26 -8.24 -15.48
N VAL A 24 4.68 -7.90 -14.27
CA VAL A 24 3.84 -7.17 -13.31
C VAL A 24 3.63 -5.72 -13.74
N GLU A 25 4.64 -5.07 -14.33
CA GLU A 25 4.50 -3.72 -14.91
C GLU A 25 3.62 -3.73 -16.18
N GLU A 26 3.78 -4.71 -17.07
CA GLU A 26 2.96 -4.87 -18.27
C GLU A 26 1.49 -5.17 -17.93
N ILE A 27 1.25 -6.03 -16.92
CA ILE A 27 -0.09 -6.30 -16.39
C ILE A 27 -0.66 -5.05 -15.69
N ALA A 28 0.19 -4.25 -15.04
CA ALA A 28 -0.23 -2.99 -14.42
C ALA A 28 -0.52 -1.89 -15.45
N GLU A 29 0.19 -1.86 -16.59
CA GLU A 29 -0.07 -0.94 -17.71
C GLU A 29 -1.29 -1.37 -18.54
N GLU A 30 -1.46 -2.65 -18.83
CA GLU A 30 -2.66 -3.20 -19.50
C GLU A 30 -3.92 -3.07 -18.61
N ALA A 31 -3.73 -3.10 -17.27
CA ALA A 31 -4.77 -2.80 -16.29
C ALA A 31 -5.04 -1.27 -16.15
N ALA A 32 -4.28 -0.42 -16.81
CA ALA A 32 -4.40 1.04 -16.77
C ALA A 32 -5.25 1.61 -17.92
N GLU A 33 -5.78 0.79 -18.81
CA GLU A 33 -6.83 1.24 -19.73
C GLU A 33 -8.12 1.43 -18.92
N ASP A 34 -8.28 2.64 -18.44
CA ASP A 34 -9.47 3.17 -17.80
C ASP A 34 -10.57 3.36 -18.86
N PRO A 35 -11.64 2.57 -18.87
CA PRO A 35 -12.85 2.99 -19.52
C PRO A 35 -13.56 3.98 -18.57
N ALA A 36 -13.00 5.19 -18.44
CA ALA A 36 -13.75 6.32 -17.91
C ALA A 36 -14.90 6.62 -18.89
N SER A 37 -15.91 5.77 -18.89
CA SER A 37 -17.25 6.18 -19.25
C SER A 37 -17.79 6.95 -18.06
N ASP A 38 -18.25 8.19 -18.30
CA ASP A 38 -19.04 9.02 -17.37
C ASP A 38 -20.43 8.37 -17.06
N ASP A 39 -20.53 7.06 -17.10
CA ASP A 39 -21.73 6.33 -16.74
C ASP A 39 -21.76 6.23 -15.21
N VAL A 40 -22.70 6.95 -14.62
CA VAL A 40 -23.03 6.85 -13.19
C VAL A 40 -23.39 5.40 -12.90
N ILE A 41 -22.52 4.71 -12.16
CA ILE A 41 -22.75 3.33 -11.73
C ILE A 41 -24.06 3.31 -10.93
N SER A 42 -24.94 2.39 -11.25
CA SER A 42 -26.22 2.27 -10.53
C SER A 42 -26.01 1.65 -9.14
N GLU A 43 -26.93 1.93 -8.20
CA GLU A 43 -26.89 1.32 -6.86
C GLU A 43 -26.90 -0.23 -6.94
N GLU A 44 -27.62 -0.82 -7.91
CA GLU A 44 -27.64 -2.27 -8.12
C GLU A 44 -26.28 -2.82 -8.58
N GLU A 45 -25.53 -2.07 -9.37
CA GLU A 45 -24.17 -2.44 -9.81
C GLU A 45 -23.17 -2.31 -8.66
N LEU A 46 -23.30 -1.27 -7.83
CA LEU A 46 -22.48 -1.10 -6.62
C LEU A 46 -22.68 -2.28 -5.65
N ASP A 47 -23.93 -2.68 -5.41
CA ASP A 47 -24.24 -3.83 -4.57
C ASP A 47 -23.60 -5.12 -5.13
N GLN A 48 -23.64 -5.34 -6.43
CA GLN A 48 -23.01 -6.50 -7.07
C GLN A 48 -21.47 -6.48 -6.93
N ILE A 49 -20.85 -5.30 -7.04
CA ILE A 49 -19.41 -5.13 -6.85
C ILE A 49 -19.05 -5.44 -5.40
N ALA A 50 -19.83 -4.91 -4.45
CA ALA A 50 -19.64 -5.13 -3.02
C ALA A 50 -19.81 -6.61 -2.64
N ASP A 51 -20.88 -7.25 -3.05
CA ASP A 51 -21.11 -8.69 -2.83
C ASP A 51 -19.95 -9.55 -3.38
N THR A 52 -19.48 -9.20 -4.57
CA THR A 52 -18.34 -9.91 -5.21
C THR A 52 -17.05 -9.73 -4.44
N ALA A 53 -16.76 -8.51 -4.00
CA ALA A 53 -15.55 -8.19 -3.26
C ALA A 53 -15.58 -8.80 -1.83
N ILE A 54 -16.73 -8.75 -1.16
CA ILE A 54 -16.93 -9.36 0.18
C ILE A 54 -16.77 -10.86 0.10
N ALA A 55 -17.42 -11.52 -0.87
CA ALA A 55 -17.30 -12.97 -1.02
C ALA A 55 -15.84 -13.41 -1.24
N ALA A 56 -15.10 -12.68 -2.10
CA ALA A 56 -13.68 -12.94 -2.32
C ALA A 56 -12.84 -12.71 -1.05
N LEU A 57 -13.15 -11.66 -0.29
CA LEU A 57 -12.47 -11.34 0.96
C LEU A 57 -12.75 -12.41 2.02
N GLU A 58 -13.99 -12.79 2.24
CA GLU A 58 -14.38 -13.85 3.16
C GLU A 58 -13.68 -15.18 2.86
N ASP A 59 -13.59 -15.56 1.58
CA ASP A 59 -12.92 -16.79 1.16
C ASP A 59 -11.42 -16.77 1.53
N ILE A 60 -10.77 -15.64 1.39
CA ILE A 60 -9.36 -15.49 1.78
C ILE A 60 -9.21 -15.47 3.30
N LEU A 61 -10.08 -14.76 4.02
CA LEU A 61 -9.99 -14.64 5.48
C LEU A 61 -10.12 -16.01 6.20
N LYS A 62 -10.79 -16.99 5.62
CA LYS A 62 -10.88 -18.37 6.16
C LYS A 62 -9.51 -19.03 6.38
N TYR A 63 -8.48 -18.60 5.64
CA TYR A 63 -7.12 -19.15 5.74
C TYR A 63 -6.27 -18.48 6.83
N PHE A 64 -6.74 -17.38 7.42
CA PHE A 64 -5.97 -16.63 8.44
C PHE A 64 -6.22 -17.11 9.88
N ASN A 65 -7.15 -18.06 10.10
CA ASN A 65 -7.56 -18.54 11.43
C ASN A 65 -7.89 -17.40 12.41
N LEU A 66 -8.64 -16.42 11.94
CA LEU A 66 -9.12 -15.29 12.73
C LEU A 66 -10.30 -15.75 13.62
N GLY A 67 -10.55 -14.96 14.68
CA GLY A 67 -11.78 -15.07 15.47
C GLY A 67 -13.01 -14.60 14.69
N GLU A 68 -14.01 -14.08 15.39
CA GLU A 68 -15.16 -13.45 14.74
C GLU A 68 -14.71 -12.14 14.07
N VAL A 69 -14.97 -12.03 12.77
CA VAL A 69 -14.70 -10.84 11.98
C VAL A 69 -15.98 -10.34 11.34
N THR A 70 -16.11 -9.02 11.25
CA THR A 70 -17.19 -8.35 10.53
C THR A 70 -16.56 -7.53 9.42
N ILE A 71 -17.20 -7.49 8.26
CA ILE A 71 -16.81 -6.64 7.14
C ILE A 71 -17.91 -5.60 6.97
N ASP A 72 -17.56 -4.35 7.17
CA ASP A 72 -18.44 -3.21 6.93
C ASP A 72 -18.07 -2.59 5.57
N GLU A 73 -19.08 -2.35 4.73
CA GLU A 73 -18.91 -1.75 3.41
C GLU A 73 -19.47 -0.33 3.38
N TYR A 74 -18.76 0.57 2.70
CA TYR A 74 -19.23 1.93 2.46
C TYR A 74 -18.53 2.55 1.25
N GLU A 75 -19.15 3.57 0.69
CA GLU A 75 -18.57 4.35 -0.41
C GLU A 75 -17.61 5.41 0.16
N GLY A 76 -16.41 5.50 -0.40
CA GLY A 76 -15.44 6.52 -0.05
C GLY A 76 -15.68 7.85 -0.77
N ASP A 77 -14.90 8.86 -0.40
CA ASP A 77 -15.06 10.23 -0.90
C ASP A 77 -14.75 10.37 -2.41
N GLU A 78 -13.96 9.46 -2.97
CA GLU A 78 -13.58 9.42 -4.39
C GLU A 78 -14.42 8.40 -5.19
N GLY A 79 -15.47 7.85 -4.59
CA GLY A 79 -16.36 6.85 -5.21
C GLY A 79 -15.78 5.43 -5.18
N GLU A 80 -14.78 5.16 -4.34
CA GLU A 80 -14.24 3.83 -4.11
C GLU A 80 -15.10 3.02 -3.14
N LEU A 81 -15.21 1.71 -3.36
CA LEU A 81 -15.77 0.78 -2.38
C LEU A 81 -14.75 0.52 -1.29
N ILE A 82 -15.09 0.83 -0.05
CA ILE A 82 -14.25 0.56 1.12
C ILE A 82 -14.84 -0.63 1.88
N LEU A 83 -14.00 -1.65 2.12
CA LEU A 83 -14.29 -2.80 2.97
C LEU A 83 -13.45 -2.69 4.23
N ASP A 84 -14.06 -2.33 5.35
CA ASP A 84 -13.38 -2.24 6.65
C ASP A 84 -13.60 -3.51 7.46
N ILE A 85 -12.50 -4.18 7.81
CA ILE A 85 -12.51 -5.43 8.58
C ILE A 85 -12.38 -5.09 10.05
N THR A 86 -13.35 -5.49 10.85
CA THR A 86 -13.37 -5.34 12.30
C THR A 86 -13.43 -6.68 13.00
N GLY A 87 -12.82 -6.82 14.18
CA GLY A 87 -12.80 -8.07 14.92
C GLY A 87 -11.59 -8.26 15.83
N ASP A 88 -11.36 -9.50 16.25
CA ASP A 88 -10.26 -9.85 17.14
C ASP A 88 -9.02 -10.32 16.36
N ASP A 89 -7.83 -10.04 16.92
CA ASP A 89 -6.52 -10.52 16.41
C ASP A 89 -6.19 -10.16 14.94
N LEU A 90 -6.66 -9.01 14.45
CA LEU A 90 -6.50 -8.57 13.06
C LEU A 90 -5.08 -8.14 12.69
N ALA A 91 -4.13 -8.14 13.63
CA ALA A 91 -2.75 -7.71 13.38
C ALA A 91 -2.05 -8.52 12.26
N VAL A 92 -2.44 -9.79 12.06
CA VAL A 92 -1.92 -10.65 11.00
C VAL A 92 -2.34 -10.17 9.61
N LEU A 93 -3.54 -9.58 9.47
CA LEU A 93 -4.02 -8.99 8.22
C LEU A 93 -3.28 -7.71 7.84
N ILE A 94 -2.83 -6.96 8.84
CA ILE A 94 -2.06 -5.74 8.62
C ILE A 94 -0.62 -6.12 8.20
N GLY A 95 0.01 -7.03 8.94
CA GLY A 95 1.39 -7.43 8.73
C GLY A 95 2.42 -6.32 9.01
N ARG A 96 3.66 -6.55 8.60
CA ARG A 96 4.73 -5.57 8.81
C ARG A 96 4.56 -4.35 7.91
N HIS A 97 4.36 -3.18 8.49
CA HIS A 97 4.16 -1.91 7.79
C HIS A 97 2.97 -1.90 6.81
N GLY A 98 1.93 -2.69 7.07
CA GLY A 98 0.75 -2.77 6.22
C GLY A 98 0.90 -3.65 4.97
N LYS A 99 2.03 -4.35 4.79
CA LYS A 99 2.31 -5.12 3.56
C LYS A 99 1.32 -6.25 3.30
N THR A 100 0.84 -6.93 4.34
CA THR A 100 -0.17 -7.98 4.16
C THR A 100 -1.49 -7.36 3.71
N LEU A 101 -1.86 -6.23 4.31
CA LEU A 101 -3.07 -5.50 3.95
C LEU A 101 -3.02 -4.97 2.50
N ASP A 102 -1.87 -4.43 2.08
CA ASP A 102 -1.67 -3.97 0.70
C ASP A 102 -1.79 -5.14 -0.31
N ALA A 103 -1.19 -6.30 0.02
CA ALA A 103 -1.30 -7.50 -0.80
C ALA A 103 -2.74 -8.04 -0.85
N LEU A 104 -3.44 -8.03 0.30
CA LEU A 104 -4.85 -8.43 0.38
C LEU A 104 -5.72 -7.52 -0.49
N GLN A 105 -5.57 -6.22 -0.37
CA GLN A 105 -6.28 -5.25 -1.21
C GLN A 105 -6.02 -5.50 -2.70
N PHE A 106 -4.77 -5.72 -3.10
CA PHE A 106 -4.42 -6.01 -4.50
C PHE A 106 -5.15 -7.26 -5.01
N LEU A 107 -5.17 -8.34 -4.23
CA LEU A 107 -5.86 -9.58 -4.60
C LEU A 107 -7.36 -9.35 -4.73
N ILE A 108 -7.99 -8.71 -3.75
CA ILE A 108 -9.44 -8.43 -3.79
C ILE A 108 -9.79 -7.56 -4.99
N SER A 109 -9.07 -6.46 -5.23
CA SER A 109 -9.30 -5.60 -6.39
C SER A 109 -9.16 -6.37 -7.72
N SER A 110 -8.15 -7.26 -7.82
CA SER A 110 -7.91 -8.05 -9.02
C SER A 110 -8.99 -9.11 -9.25
N ILE A 111 -9.43 -9.79 -8.20
CA ILE A 111 -10.50 -10.80 -8.28
C ILE A 111 -11.82 -10.14 -8.66
N THR A 112 -12.17 -9.05 -7.98
CA THR A 112 -13.41 -8.30 -8.23
C THR A 112 -13.44 -7.79 -9.66
N SER A 113 -12.41 -7.09 -10.12
CA SER A 113 -12.31 -6.57 -11.49
C SER A 113 -12.44 -7.67 -12.55
N ARG A 114 -11.86 -8.85 -12.31
CA ARG A 114 -11.98 -9.98 -13.21
C ARG A 114 -13.38 -10.56 -13.25
N GLN A 115 -14.11 -10.56 -12.15
CA GLN A 115 -15.48 -11.12 -12.08
C GLN A 115 -16.52 -10.17 -12.67
N ILE A 116 -16.39 -8.85 -12.41
CA ILE A 116 -17.32 -7.85 -12.97
C ILE A 116 -17.00 -7.48 -14.41
N GLY A 117 -15.77 -7.75 -14.90
CA GLY A 117 -15.35 -7.52 -16.29
C GLY A 117 -14.79 -6.12 -16.57
N TYR A 118 -14.70 -5.26 -15.56
CA TYR A 118 -14.10 -3.92 -15.65
C TYR A 118 -13.42 -3.56 -14.33
N ARG A 119 -12.67 -2.45 -14.31
CA ARG A 119 -11.94 -2.02 -13.12
C ARG A 119 -12.81 -1.12 -12.26
N TYR A 120 -12.93 -1.47 -10.97
CA TYR A 120 -13.57 -0.65 -9.97
C TYR A 120 -12.63 -0.47 -8.77
N PRO A 121 -12.50 0.74 -8.22
CA PRO A 121 -11.61 0.98 -7.09
C PRO A 121 -12.16 0.33 -5.81
N VAL A 122 -11.48 -0.70 -5.33
CA VAL A 122 -11.80 -1.39 -4.06
C VAL A 122 -10.67 -1.17 -3.09
N VAL A 123 -10.99 -0.64 -1.92
CA VAL A 123 -10.08 -0.42 -0.80
C VAL A 123 -10.41 -1.41 0.30
N VAL A 124 -9.39 -2.10 0.81
CA VAL A 124 -9.52 -2.94 2.01
C VAL A 124 -8.80 -2.24 3.16
N ASP A 125 -9.46 -2.09 4.29
CA ASP A 125 -8.88 -1.55 5.52
C ASP A 125 -9.13 -2.46 6.71
N VAL A 126 -8.45 -2.22 7.81
CA VAL A 126 -8.58 -2.95 9.07
C VAL A 126 -8.70 -1.92 10.19
N GLU A 127 -9.94 -1.73 10.69
CA GLU A 127 -10.24 -0.77 11.77
C GLU A 127 -9.65 0.62 11.55
N GLY A 128 -9.65 1.13 10.31
CA GLY A 128 -9.08 2.43 9.98
C GLY A 128 -7.54 2.49 10.12
N TYR A 129 -6.85 1.37 9.93
CA TYR A 129 -5.38 1.28 10.05
C TYR A 129 -4.66 2.27 9.15
N LYS A 130 -5.08 2.40 7.89
CA LYS A 130 -4.42 3.26 6.89
C LYS A 130 -4.40 4.72 7.36
N ASN A 131 -5.52 5.22 7.88
CA ASN A 131 -5.59 6.59 8.39
C ASN A 131 -4.72 6.77 9.64
N ARG A 132 -4.83 5.86 10.62
CA ARG A 132 -3.99 5.90 11.84
C ARG A 132 -2.49 5.82 11.52
N GLN A 133 -2.11 5.05 10.52
CA GLN A 133 -0.71 4.94 10.08
C GLN A 133 -0.24 6.24 9.43
N ARG A 134 -1.07 6.86 8.59
CA ARG A 134 -0.79 8.16 7.98
C ARG A 134 -0.57 9.24 9.04
N GLU A 135 -1.48 9.38 10.00
CA GLU A 135 -1.36 10.35 11.09
C GLU A 135 -0.08 10.16 11.92
N LYS A 136 0.30 8.91 12.21
CA LYS A 136 1.56 8.59 12.89
C LYS A 136 2.78 9.04 12.09
N LEU A 137 2.78 8.84 10.78
CA LEU A 137 3.88 9.26 9.91
C LEU A 137 3.97 10.78 9.77
N GLU A 138 2.85 11.48 9.67
CA GLU A 138 2.79 12.94 9.67
C GLU A 138 3.33 13.52 10.98
N SER A 139 2.90 12.98 12.12
CA SER A 139 3.40 13.35 13.45
C SER A 139 4.91 13.10 13.60
N LEU A 140 5.39 11.95 13.08
CA LEU A 140 6.81 11.62 13.04
C LEU A 140 7.59 12.63 12.21
N ALA A 141 7.08 13.01 11.03
CA ALA A 141 7.69 13.99 10.14
C ALA A 141 7.87 15.35 10.84
N HIS A 142 6.80 15.89 11.41
CA HIS A 142 6.85 17.16 12.13
C HIS A 142 7.77 17.13 13.36
N SER A 143 7.77 16.02 14.12
CA SER A 143 8.66 15.86 15.27
C SER A 143 10.12 15.78 14.84
N ALA A 144 10.42 15.13 13.72
CA ALA A 144 11.77 15.02 13.20
C ALA A 144 12.25 16.37 12.60
N ALA A 145 11.39 17.14 11.93
CA ALA A 145 11.68 18.48 11.45
C ALA A 145 12.05 19.42 12.62
N LYS A 146 11.25 19.44 13.68
CA LYS A 146 11.56 20.22 14.89
C LYS A 146 12.93 19.85 15.49
N ARG A 147 13.26 18.56 15.53
CA ARG A 147 14.58 18.11 16.01
C ARG A 147 15.71 18.52 15.07
N ALA A 148 15.52 18.44 13.76
CA ALA A 148 16.52 18.88 12.78
C ALA A 148 16.86 20.36 12.97
N LEU A 149 15.85 21.22 13.08
CA LEU A 149 15.99 22.65 13.32
C LEU A 149 16.66 22.96 14.66
N SER A 150 16.23 22.30 15.74
CA SER A 150 16.80 22.56 17.08
C SER A 150 18.23 22.08 17.23
N GLN A 151 18.66 21.08 16.47
CA GLN A 151 20.01 20.51 16.51
C GLN A 151 20.93 21.05 15.42
N GLY A 152 20.39 21.81 14.44
CA GLY A 152 21.15 22.31 13.30
C GLY A 152 21.80 21.19 12.45
N ARG A 153 21.16 20.02 12.37
CA ARG A 153 21.70 18.86 11.63
C ARG A 153 20.62 17.99 11.04
N SER A 154 20.97 17.27 9.98
CA SER A 154 20.07 16.30 9.34
C SER A 154 19.67 15.17 10.28
N ILE A 155 18.39 14.79 10.20
CA ILE A 155 17.81 13.66 10.94
C ILE A 155 17.46 12.56 9.95
N LYS A 156 18.01 11.36 10.18
CA LYS A 156 17.67 10.14 9.45
C LYS A 156 16.51 9.45 10.13
N LEU A 157 15.48 9.10 9.37
CA LEU A 157 14.38 8.27 9.84
C LEU A 157 14.71 6.78 9.66
N ARG A 158 13.88 5.90 10.23
CA ARG A 158 13.98 4.46 9.97
C ARG A 158 13.72 4.15 8.49
N PRO A 159 14.22 3.03 7.97
CA PRO A 159 13.81 2.53 6.66
C PRO A 159 12.30 2.33 6.59
N MET A 160 11.70 2.65 5.44
CA MET A 160 10.26 2.61 5.24
C MET A 160 9.90 2.43 3.77
N THR A 161 8.65 2.00 3.52
CA THR A 161 8.12 1.76 2.18
C THR A 161 8.10 3.04 1.32
N PRO A 162 8.03 2.94 -0.01
CA PRO A 162 7.87 4.10 -0.89
C PRO A 162 6.67 4.97 -0.52
N TYR A 163 5.54 4.34 -0.21
CA TYR A 163 4.32 5.02 0.23
C TYR A 163 4.53 5.80 1.54
N GLU A 164 5.10 5.16 2.58
CA GLU A 164 5.41 5.84 3.84
C GLU A 164 6.36 7.04 3.64
N ARG A 165 7.36 6.90 2.75
CA ARG A 165 8.28 8.00 2.42
C ARG A 165 7.56 9.16 1.74
N ARG A 166 6.60 8.88 0.85
CA ARG A 166 5.78 9.91 0.21
C ARG A 166 4.97 10.69 1.23
N ILE A 167 4.34 10.02 2.22
CA ILE A 167 3.59 10.70 3.29
C ILE A 167 4.49 11.68 4.04
N ILE A 168 5.72 11.28 4.43
CA ILE A 168 6.68 12.16 5.12
C ILE A 168 7.03 13.39 4.25
N HIS A 169 7.30 13.18 2.96
CA HIS A 169 7.60 14.28 2.03
C HIS A 169 6.42 15.25 1.90
N MET A 170 5.21 14.71 1.76
CA MET A 170 4.00 15.53 1.63
C MET A 170 3.69 16.32 2.90
N ALA A 171 3.87 15.71 4.08
CA ALA A 171 3.66 16.37 5.37
C ALA A 171 4.61 17.56 5.62
N LEU A 172 5.78 17.55 4.97
CA LEU A 172 6.79 18.63 5.12
C LEU A 172 6.95 19.50 3.88
N ARG A 173 6.17 19.27 2.83
CA ARG A 173 6.28 20.00 1.56
C ARG A 173 6.18 21.52 1.70
N ASP A 174 5.28 21.96 2.56
CA ASP A 174 5.00 23.39 2.77
C ASP A 174 5.80 23.98 3.94
N ASN A 175 6.86 23.29 4.38
CA ASN A 175 7.73 23.74 5.46
C ASN A 175 9.07 24.26 4.88
N ASP A 176 9.19 25.59 4.73
CA ASP A 176 10.33 26.27 4.13
C ASP A 176 11.64 26.16 4.95
N GLN A 177 11.60 25.64 6.17
CA GLN A 177 12.76 25.55 7.07
C GLN A 177 13.52 24.22 6.95
N VAL A 178 12.96 23.22 6.29
CA VAL A 178 13.58 21.90 6.14
C VAL A 178 13.43 21.39 4.71
N ASP A 179 14.45 20.68 4.25
CA ASP A 179 14.42 19.88 3.03
C ASP A 179 14.31 18.39 3.37
N THR A 180 13.66 17.63 2.47
CA THR A 180 13.45 16.19 2.65
C THR A 180 13.97 15.40 1.46
N GLY A 181 14.86 14.45 1.71
CA GLY A 181 15.45 13.58 0.70
C GLY A 181 15.32 12.10 1.03
N SER A 182 15.05 11.24 0.03
CA SER A 182 15.10 9.79 0.19
C SER A 182 16.50 9.26 -0.11
N GLN A 183 17.14 8.57 0.84
CA GLN A 183 18.47 7.99 0.73
C GLN A 183 18.47 6.49 1.00
N GLY A 184 19.48 5.78 0.45
CA GLY A 184 19.60 4.33 0.55
C GLY A 184 18.88 3.60 -0.59
N GLU A 185 19.01 2.29 -0.62
CA GLU A 185 18.48 1.41 -1.67
C GLU A 185 17.62 0.29 -1.06
N GLY A 186 16.68 -0.22 -1.84
CA GLY A 186 15.82 -1.34 -1.48
C GLY A 186 15.19 -1.19 -0.08
N ALA A 187 15.28 -2.24 0.72
CA ALA A 187 14.70 -2.28 2.06
C ALA A 187 15.37 -1.34 3.09
N ALA A 188 16.58 -0.83 2.81
CA ALA A 188 17.28 0.12 3.67
C ALA A 188 16.95 1.59 3.34
N ARG A 189 16.13 1.85 2.33
CA ARG A 189 15.81 3.20 1.89
C ARG A 189 14.94 3.94 2.92
N HIS A 190 15.35 5.17 3.25
CA HIS A 190 14.78 5.97 4.32
C HIS A 190 14.71 7.45 3.94
N VAL A 191 13.96 8.25 4.70
CA VAL A 191 13.91 9.71 4.55
C VAL A 191 14.95 10.36 5.44
N VAL A 192 15.62 11.38 4.91
CA VAL A 192 16.50 12.30 5.64
C VAL A 192 15.88 13.69 5.59
N ILE A 193 15.75 14.32 6.76
CA ILE A 193 15.21 15.67 6.92
C ILE A 193 16.39 16.58 7.29
N THR A 194 16.64 17.59 6.47
CA THR A 194 17.79 18.49 6.59
C THR A 194 17.30 19.92 6.84
N PRO A 195 17.79 20.65 7.86
CA PRO A 195 17.44 22.05 8.03
C PRO A 195 18.01 22.87 6.87
N ILE A 196 17.25 23.87 6.43
CA ILE A 196 17.69 24.88 5.44
C ILE A 196 18.21 26.08 6.26
N ASP A 197 19.43 26.51 5.93
CA ASP A 197 20.06 27.68 6.55
C ASP A 197 19.46 29.00 6.04
#